data_cfe4bca03e37ccde3a442f79df5db1d5
#
_entry.id   cfe4bca03e37ccde3a442f79df5db1d5
#
_cell.length_a   1.000
_cell.length_b   1.000
_cell.length_c   1.000
_cell.angle_alpha   90.00
_cell.angle_beta   90.00
_cell.angle_gamma   90.00
#
_symmetry.space_group_name_H-M   'P 1'
#
loop_
_entity.id
_entity.type
_entity.pdbx_description
1 polymer ?
#
loop_
_entity_poly.entity_id
_entity_poly.type
_entity_poly.pdbx_seq_one_letter_code
_entity_poly.pdbx_strand_id
1 'polypeptide(L)'
;MIFLYLFITFFEIGLFGFGGGYGMLSLIQHETVEHWHWLTSSQFTDIVAISQMTPGPIGINSATYCGYTAVVNTGYSAPMGILGSAVATFALVLPSLILMILISKMFMKFMHHRSVESVFQGLRPAVVGLLAAATLLLCTADNFSTPTTDWWQFMVSCLLFVAAFIGVMFIKINPIRMILYCAVAGLILFY
;
A
#
# COMPACT_ATOMS: atom_id res chain seq x y z
N MET A 1 -6.03 -27.80 -11.13
CA MET A 1 -7.23 -26.99 -10.78
C MET A 1 -6.94 -25.83 -9.85
N ILE A 2 -6.00 -25.93 -8.89
CA ILE A 2 -5.71 -24.86 -7.92
C ILE A 2 -5.33 -23.51 -8.55
N PHE A 3 -4.52 -23.49 -9.61
CA PHE A 3 -4.10 -22.27 -10.27
C PHE A 3 -5.27 -21.47 -10.86
N LEU A 4 -6.30 -22.14 -11.37
CA LEU A 4 -7.50 -21.49 -11.86
C LEU A 4 -8.29 -20.83 -10.73
N TYR A 5 -8.46 -21.56 -9.61
CA TYR A 5 -9.13 -20.99 -8.43
C TYR A 5 -8.35 -19.84 -7.83
N LEU A 6 -7.02 -19.94 -7.72
CA LEU A 6 -6.16 -18.83 -7.31
C LEU A 6 -6.33 -17.62 -8.22
N PHE A 7 -6.34 -17.84 -9.54
CA PHE A 7 -6.51 -16.74 -10.49
C PHE A 7 -7.87 -16.06 -10.30
N ILE A 8 -8.98 -16.80 -10.25
CA ILE A 8 -10.32 -16.22 -10.11
C ILE A 8 -10.44 -15.48 -8.77
N THR A 9 -10.06 -16.11 -7.67
CA THR A 9 -10.15 -15.52 -6.32
C THR A 9 -9.34 -14.22 -6.20
N PHE A 10 -8.08 -14.24 -6.62
CA PHE A 10 -7.25 -13.04 -6.54
C PHE A 10 -7.63 -11.96 -7.57
N PHE A 11 -8.22 -12.35 -8.70
CA PHE A 11 -8.81 -11.40 -9.63
C PHE A 11 -10.03 -10.68 -9.02
N GLU A 12 -10.92 -11.43 -8.36
CA GLU A 12 -12.06 -10.86 -7.64
C GLU A 12 -11.60 -9.93 -6.50
N ILE A 13 -10.61 -10.34 -5.71
CA ILE A 13 -10.01 -9.50 -4.66
C ILE A 13 -9.42 -8.22 -5.28
N GLY A 14 -8.73 -8.31 -6.41
CA GLY A 14 -8.18 -7.17 -7.11
C GLY A 14 -9.24 -6.22 -7.70
N LEU A 15 -10.42 -6.75 -8.03
CA LEU A 15 -11.55 -5.97 -8.55
C LEU A 15 -12.33 -5.26 -7.44
N PHE A 16 -12.56 -5.94 -6.32
CA PHE A 16 -13.38 -5.46 -5.21
C PHE A 16 -12.59 -4.97 -3.99
N GLY A 17 -11.25 -5.04 -4.03
CA GLY A 17 -10.37 -4.62 -2.95
C GLY A 17 -10.28 -3.10 -2.79
N PHE A 18 -11.37 -2.47 -2.37
CA PHE A 18 -11.40 -1.04 -2.07
C PHE A 18 -10.92 -0.76 -0.64
N GLY A 19 -10.35 0.42 -0.39
CA GLY A 19 -9.98 0.87 0.95
C GLY A 19 -8.50 0.70 1.32
N GLY A 20 -7.63 0.32 0.37
CA GLY A 20 -6.19 0.20 0.59
C GLY A 20 -5.74 -1.15 1.14
N GLY A 21 -4.45 -1.26 1.52
CA GLY A 21 -3.82 -2.53 1.86
C GLY A 21 -4.51 -3.31 2.98
N TYR A 22 -4.97 -2.63 4.03
CA TYR A 22 -5.66 -3.30 5.15
C TYR A 22 -7.08 -3.78 4.79
N GLY A 23 -7.81 -3.03 3.96
CA GLY A 23 -9.13 -3.47 3.47
C GLY A 23 -9.03 -4.73 2.61
N MET A 24 -7.99 -4.84 1.79
CA MET A 24 -7.73 -6.04 0.99
C MET A 24 -7.33 -7.25 1.84
N LEU A 25 -6.66 -7.05 2.98
CA LEU A 25 -6.27 -8.15 3.86
C LEU A 25 -7.47 -8.94 4.40
N SER A 26 -8.56 -8.26 4.74
CA SER A 26 -9.79 -8.93 5.21
C SER A 26 -10.41 -9.79 4.11
N LEU A 27 -10.41 -9.33 2.86
CA LEU A 27 -10.88 -10.12 1.72
C LEU A 27 -9.97 -11.33 1.44
N ILE A 28 -8.64 -11.12 1.49
CA ILE A 28 -7.67 -12.21 1.31
C ILE A 28 -7.85 -13.25 2.41
N GLN A 29 -8.02 -12.84 3.67
CA GLN A 29 -8.26 -13.74 4.79
C GLN A 29 -9.53 -14.55 4.58
N HIS A 30 -10.64 -13.88 4.29
CA HIS A 30 -11.92 -14.56 4.06
C HIS A 30 -11.80 -15.61 2.97
N GLU A 31 -11.21 -15.28 1.83
CA GLU A 31 -11.09 -16.20 0.71
C GLU A 31 -10.11 -17.35 0.99
N THR A 32 -8.92 -17.04 1.51
CA THR A 32 -7.86 -18.06 1.62
C THR A 32 -7.95 -18.93 2.87
N VAL A 33 -8.53 -18.43 3.96
CA VAL A 33 -8.65 -19.14 5.24
C VAL A 33 -10.06 -19.71 5.43
N GLU A 34 -11.10 -18.89 5.23
CA GLU A 34 -12.48 -19.27 5.58
C GLU A 34 -13.20 -19.99 4.43
N HIS A 35 -13.03 -19.52 3.18
CA HIS A 35 -13.73 -20.09 2.04
C HIS A 35 -13.01 -21.32 1.47
N TRP A 36 -11.76 -21.14 1.06
CA TRP A 36 -11.01 -22.20 0.41
C TRP A 36 -10.19 -23.09 1.34
N HIS A 37 -9.98 -22.68 2.57
CA HIS A 37 -9.15 -23.39 3.56
C HIS A 37 -7.73 -23.73 3.04
N TRP A 38 -7.19 -22.87 2.18
CA TRP A 38 -5.82 -23.04 1.65
C TRP A 38 -4.76 -22.76 2.71
N LEU A 39 -5.07 -21.85 3.65
CA LEU A 39 -4.20 -21.44 4.74
C LEU A 39 -4.89 -21.62 6.09
N THR A 40 -4.08 -21.85 7.11
CA THR A 40 -4.54 -21.72 8.50
C THR A 40 -4.52 -20.23 8.91
N SER A 41 -5.30 -19.90 9.94
CA SER A 41 -5.31 -18.53 10.50
C SER A 41 -3.92 -18.07 10.98
N SER A 42 -3.12 -18.98 11.55
CA SER A 42 -1.75 -18.71 11.98
C SER A 42 -0.86 -18.38 10.78
N GLN A 43 -0.88 -19.21 9.72
CA GLN A 43 -0.11 -18.97 8.51
C GLN A 43 -0.47 -17.62 7.87
N PHE A 44 -1.75 -17.26 7.87
CA PHE A 44 -2.19 -15.96 7.35
C PHE A 44 -1.63 -14.79 8.18
N THR A 45 -1.63 -14.91 9.51
CA THR A 45 -1.04 -13.89 10.39
C THR A 45 0.45 -13.70 10.13
N ASP A 46 1.19 -14.80 9.95
CA ASP A 46 2.62 -14.75 9.61
C ASP A 46 2.84 -14.07 8.24
N ILE A 47 2.01 -14.38 7.25
CA ILE A 47 2.06 -13.75 5.92
C ILE A 47 1.80 -12.24 6.01
N VAL A 48 0.83 -11.81 6.84
CA VAL A 48 0.55 -10.39 7.05
C VAL A 48 1.77 -9.70 7.69
N ALA A 49 2.37 -10.29 8.71
CA ALA A 49 3.56 -9.74 9.35
C ALA A 49 4.72 -9.58 8.36
N ILE A 50 5.03 -10.63 7.57
CA ILE A 50 6.07 -10.59 6.55
C ILE A 50 5.74 -9.54 5.47
N SER A 51 4.47 -9.45 5.06
CA SER A 51 4.03 -8.48 4.04
C SER A 51 4.20 -7.04 4.48
N GLN A 52 4.04 -6.75 5.78
CA GLN A 52 4.27 -5.42 6.35
C GLN A 52 5.76 -5.07 6.44
N MET A 53 6.62 -6.06 6.64
CA MET A 53 8.08 -5.88 6.65
C MET A 53 8.68 -5.79 5.25
N THR A 54 7.99 -6.30 4.24
CA THR A 54 8.44 -6.29 2.85
C THR A 54 8.13 -4.96 2.19
N PRO A 55 9.10 -4.25 1.59
CA PRO A 55 8.82 -2.98 0.91
C PRO A 55 7.91 -3.20 -0.30
N GLY A 56 6.77 -2.50 -0.31
CA GLY A 56 5.77 -2.58 -1.40
C GLY A 56 4.33 -2.55 -0.89
N PRO A 57 3.34 -2.62 -1.78
CA PRO A 57 1.94 -2.69 -1.40
C PRO A 57 1.62 -3.97 -0.64
N ILE A 58 1.11 -3.85 0.58
CA ILE A 58 0.82 -4.98 1.48
C ILE A 58 -0.07 -6.03 0.80
N GLY A 59 -1.12 -5.59 0.09
CA GLY A 59 -2.02 -6.50 -0.61
C GLY A 59 -1.33 -7.34 -1.69
N ILE A 60 -0.39 -6.76 -2.44
CA ILE A 60 0.41 -7.47 -3.46
C ILE A 60 1.36 -8.46 -2.80
N ASN A 61 2.07 -8.03 -1.74
CA ASN A 61 2.97 -8.89 -1.00
C ASN A 61 2.19 -10.09 -0.40
N SER A 62 1.05 -9.83 0.24
CA SER A 62 0.20 -10.87 0.80
C SER A 62 -0.30 -11.85 -0.27
N ALA A 63 -0.74 -11.38 -1.44
CA ALA A 63 -1.15 -12.23 -2.54
C ALA A 63 -0.02 -13.15 -3.02
N THR A 64 1.21 -12.62 -3.11
CA THR A 64 2.40 -13.38 -3.49
C THR A 64 2.66 -14.53 -2.52
N TYR A 65 2.66 -14.24 -1.21
CA TYR A 65 2.90 -15.26 -0.18
C TYR A 65 1.74 -16.24 -0.04
N CYS A 66 0.48 -15.76 -0.09
CA CYS A 66 -0.70 -16.62 -0.05
C CYS A 66 -0.72 -17.57 -1.25
N GLY A 67 -0.40 -17.10 -2.45
CA GLY A 67 -0.34 -17.93 -3.65
C GLY A 67 0.70 -19.05 -3.54
N TYR A 68 1.88 -18.76 -2.97
CA TYR A 68 2.89 -19.77 -2.69
C TYR A 68 2.39 -20.82 -1.70
N THR A 69 1.93 -20.36 -0.54
CA THR A 69 1.54 -21.21 0.57
C THR A 69 0.33 -22.07 0.21
N ALA A 70 -0.64 -21.53 -0.49
CA ALA A 70 -1.82 -22.27 -0.96
C ALA A 70 -1.43 -23.46 -1.85
N VAL A 71 -0.51 -23.28 -2.79
CA VAL A 71 -0.07 -24.36 -3.69
C VAL A 71 0.74 -25.40 -2.92
N VAL A 72 1.64 -25.00 -2.04
CA VAL A 72 2.45 -25.93 -1.26
C VAL A 72 1.59 -26.72 -0.28
N ASN A 73 0.64 -26.08 0.41
CA ASN A 73 -0.28 -26.75 1.34
C ASN A 73 -1.19 -27.78 0.64
N THR A 74 -1.46 -27.61 -0.65
CA THR A 74 -2.23 -28.60 -1.44
C THR A 74 -1.37 -29.74 -1.99
N GLY A 75 -0.12 -29.87 -1.53
CA GLY A 75 0.77 -31.00 -1.83
C GLY A 75 1.62 -30.85 -3.09
N TYR A 76 1.66 -29.66 -3.71
CA TYR A 76 2.56 -29.41 -4.84
C TYR A 76 3.97 -29.07 -4.37
N SER A 77 4.94 -29.25 -5.26
CA SER A 77 6.35 -28.93 -5.00
C SER A 77 6.62 -27.44 -4.87
N ALA A 78 7.71 -27.06 -4.20
CA ALA A 78 8.14 -25.65 -4.04
C ALA A 78 8.24 -24.86 -5.36
N PRO A 79 8.76 -25.38 -6.47
CA PRO A 79 8.74 -24.69 -7.75
C PRO A 79 7.32 -24.35 -8.24
N MET A 80 6.35 -25.22 -7.99
CA MET A 80 4.93 -24.92 -8.29
C MET A 80 4.36 -23.86 -7.37
N GLY A 81 4.85 -23.75 -6.13
CA GLY A 81 4.54 -22.64 -5.23
C GLY A 81 4.94 -21.27 -5.81
N ILE A 82 6.10 -21.20 -6.48
CA ILE A 82 6.54 -19.97 -7.18
C ILE A 82 5.58 -19.59 -8.30
N LEU A 83 5.09 -20.57 -9.06
CA LEU A 83 4.05 -20.33 -10.07
C LEU A 83 2.74 -19.87 -9.42
N GLY A 84 2.38 -20.40 -8.25
CA GLY A 84 1.25 -19.94 -7.46
C GLY A 84 1.36 -18.47 -7.05
N SER A 85 2.55 -18.05 -6.58
CA SER A 85 2.85 -16.64 -6.32
C SER A 85 2.64 -15.76 -7.54
N ALA A 86 3.18 -16.16 -8.68
CA ALA A 86 3.08 -15.41 -9.92
C ALA A 86 1.61 -15.27 -10.38
N VAL A 87 0.85 -16.37 -10.34
CA VAL A 87 -0.57 -16.38 -10.73
C VAL A 87 -1.40 -15.50 -9.81
N ALA A 88 -1.26 -15.62 -8.49
CA ALA A 88 -2.01 -14.82 -7.53
C ALA A 88 -1.70 -13.33 -7.64
N THR A 89 -0.42 -12.98 -7.74
CA THR A 89 0.02 -11.58 -7.90
C THR A 89 -0.46 -10.98 -9.20
N PHE A 90 -0.31 -11.71 -10.31
CA PHE A 90 -0.77 -11.25 -11.61
C PHE A 90 -2.29 -11.05 -11.64
N ALA A 91 -3.04 -12.02 -11.12
CA ALA A 91 -4.49 -11.96 -11.03
C ALA A 91 -4.97 -10.74 -10.22
N LEU A 92 -4.33 -10.46 -9.08
CA LEU A 92 -4.65 -9.30 -8.23
C LEU A 92 -4.44 -7.96 -8.95
N VAL A 93 -3.36 -7.83 -9.72
CA VAL A 93 -3.01 -6.58 -10.41
C VAL A 93 -3.80 -6.39 -11.70
N LEU A 94 -4.22 -7.48 -12.34
CA LEU A 94 -4.83 -7.47 -13.68
C LEU A 94 -6.09 -6.58 -13.79
N PRO A 95 -7.07 -6.60 -12.86
CA PRO A 95 -8.25 -5.74 -12.94
C PRO A 95 -7.89 -4.26 -12.95
N SER A 96 -7.00 -3.85 -12.06
CA SER A 96 -6.52 -2.46 -11.97
C SER A 96 -5.79 -2.04 -13.24
N LEU A 97 -4.97 -2.91 -13.82
CA LEU A 97 -4.27 -2.68 -15.08
C LEU A 97 -5.26 -2.49 -16.24
N ILE A 98 -6.25 -3.37 -16.35
CA ILE A 98 -7.28 -3.29 -17.41
C ILE A 98 -8.05 -1.97 -17.26
N LEU A 99 -8.53 -1.66 -16.05
CA LEU A 99 -9.28 -0.43 -15.81
C LEU A 99 -8.42 0.81 -16.11
N MET A 100 -7.15 0.82 -15.72
CA MET A 100 -6.26 1.93 -16.01
C MET A 100 -6.06 2.14 -17.52
N ILE A 101 -5.86 1.07 -18.29
CA ILE A 101 -5.69 1.15 -19.74
C ILE A 101 -6.98 1.65 -20.42
N LEU A 102 -8.14 1.13 -19.99
CA LEU A 102 -9.44 1.55 -20.53
C LEU A 102 -9.72 3.03 -20.23
N ILE A 103 -9.54 3.44 -18.97
CA ILE A 103 -9.73 4.82 -18.54
C ILE A 103 -8.75 5.74 -19.28
N SER A 104 -7.48 5.37 -19.39
CA SER A 104 -6.46 6.18 -20.08
C SER A 104 -6.81 6.42 -21.55
N LYS A 105 -7.26 5.37 -22.26
CA LYS A 105 -7.71 5.51 -23.66
C LYS A 105 -8.94 6.40 -23.81
N MET A 106 -9.91 6.24 -22.92
CA MET A 106 -11.10 7.09 -22.90
C MET A 106 -10.74 8.53 -22.50
N PHE A 107 -9.90 8.68 -21.49
CA PHE A 107 -9.49 9.97 -20.97
C PHE A 107 -8.79 10.82 -22.04
N MET A 108 -7.85 10.24 -22.81
CA MET A 108 -7.18 10.94 -23.89
C MET A 108 -8.15 11.50 -24.96
N LYS A 109 -9.29 10.82 -25.15
CA LYS A 109 -10.33 11.27 -26.10
C LYS A 109 -11.22 12.37 -25.51
N PHE A 110 -11.47 12.34 -24.20
CA PHE A 110 -12.46 13.20 -23.54
C PHE A 110 -11.84 14.21 -22.55
N MET A 111 -10.50 14.30 -22.43
CA MET A 111 -9.83 15.16 -21.44
C MET A 111 -10.16 16.66 -21.58
N HIS A 112 -10.55 17.09 -22.75
CA HIS A 112 -10.98 18.48 -23.01
C HIS A 112 -12.49 18.69 -22.88
N HIS A 113 -13.24 17.64 -22.50
CA HIS A 113 -14.69 17.80 -22.31
C HIS A 113 -14.95 18.51 -20.97
N ARG A 114 -15.86 19.50 -21.00
CA ARG A 114 -16.19 20.35 -19.86
C ARG A 114 -16.56 19.56 -18.58
N SER A 115 -17.26 18.42 -18.74
CA SER A 115 -17.65 17.58 -17.60
C SER A 115 -16.43 16.92 -16.93
N VAL A 116 -15.42 16.51 -17.73
CA VAL A 116 -14.19 15.91 -17.20
C VAL A 116 -13.39 16.96 -16.43
N GLU A 117 -13.28 18.16 -16.98
CA GLU A 117 -12.61 19.27 -16.30
C GLU A 117 -13.27 19.63 -14.96
N SER A 118 -14.61 19.67 -14.93
CA SER A 118 -15.37 19.94 -13.69
C SER A 118 -15.15 18.85 -12.63
N VAL A 119 -15.07 17.59 -13.01
CA VAL A 119 -14.76 16.46 -12.10
C VAL A 119 -13.35 16.63 -11.52
N PHE A 120 -12.36 16.96 -12.34
CA PHE A 120 -10.99 17.18 -11.86
C PHE A 120 -10.85 18.43 -10.97
N GLN A 121 -11.63 19.47 -11.22
CA GLN A 121 -11.68 20.65 -10.34
C GLN A 121 -12.19 20.28 -8.94
N GLY A 122 -13.14 19.36 -8.83
CA GLY A 122 -13.62 18.84 -7.55
C GLY A 122 -12.68 17.83 -6.88
N LEU A 123 -12.03 16.97 -7.67
CA LEU A 123 -11.11 15.95 -7.15
C LEU A 123 -9.81 16.52 -6.56
N ARG A 124 -9.26 17.57 -7.17
CA ARG A 124 -7.99 18.18 -6.71
C ARG A 124 -8.04 18.62 -5.24
N PRO A 125 -9.02 19.41 -4.78
CA PRO A 125 -9.10 19.79 -3.38
C PRO A 125 -9.40 18.59 -2.45
N ALA A 126 -10.17 17.61 -2.91
CA ALA A 126 -10.44 16.39 -2.15
C ALA A 126 -9.15 15.59 -1.89
N VAL A 127 -8.29 15.42 -2.90
CA VAL A 127 -6.98 14.75 -2.76
C VAL A 127 -6.09 15.52 -1.79
N VAL A 128 -6.05 16.85 -1.87
CA VAL A 128 -5.28 17.68 -0.93
C VAL A 128 -5.80 17.50 0.50
N GLY A 129 -7.11 17.46 0.68
CA GLY A 129 -7.74 17.18 1.99
C GLY A 129 -7.38 15.81 2.55
N LEU A 130 -7.39 14.76 1.71
CA LEU A 130 -6.98 13.41 2.10
C LEU A 130 -5.50 13.33 2.48
N LEU A 131 -4.62 14.02 1.74
CA LEU A 131 -3.19 14.08 2.08
C LEU A 131 -2.97 14.84 3.40
N ALA A 132 -3.69 15.93 3.64
CA ALA A 132 -3.64 16.64 4.92
C ALA A 132 -4.14 15.75 6.07
N ALA A 133 -5.25 15.05 5.89
CA ALA A 133 -5.76 14.10 6.89
C ALA A 133 -4.75 12.98 7.18
N ALA A 134 -4.13 12.40 6.15
CA ALA A 134 -3.09 11.39 6.32
C ALA A 134 -1.88 11.94 7.08
N THR A 135 -1.46 13.16 6.81
CA THR A 135 -0.38 13.83 7.55
C THR A 135 -0.75 14.00 9.03
N LEU A 136 -1.97 14.42 9.34
CA LEU A 136 -2.45 14.55 10.72
C LEU A 136 -2.52 13.20 11.44
N LEU A 137 -2.93 12.14 10.75
CA LEU A 137 -2.93 10.77 11.32
C LEU A 137 -1.52 10.27 11.67
N LEU A 138 -0.48 10.74 10.98
CA LEU A 138 0.91 10.41 11.28
C LEU A 138 1.49 11.26 12.43
N CYS A 139 0.81 12.33 12.84
CA CYS A 139 1.19 13.15 13.98
C CYS A 139 0.76 12.49 15.30
N THR A 140 1.27 11.29 15.56
CA THR A 140 1.03 10.53 16.79
C THR A 140 2.17 10.73 17.79
N ALA A 141 1.91 10.37 19.06
CA ALA A 141 2.92 10.37 20.10
C ALA A 141 4.12 9.46 19.79
N ASP A 142 3.89 8.38 19.03
CA ASP A 142 4.95 7.45 18.62
C ASP A 142 5.93 8.08 17.62
N ASN A 143 5.44 8.98 16.74
CA ASN A 143 6.27 9.63 15.72
C ASN A 143 6.91 10.94 16.20
N PHE A 144 6.19 11.70 17.03
CA PHE A 144 6.63 13.03 17.49
C PHE A 144 7.05 13.04 18.96
N SER A 145 6.77 11.96 19.72
CA SER A 145 6.81 11.92 21.17
C SER A 145 5.81 12.92 21.81
N THR A 146 5.79 12.99 23.13
CA THR A 146 5.00 14.01 23.85
C THR A 146 5.92 14.88 24.66
N PRO A 147 5.60 16.17 24.87
CA PRO A 147 6.43 17.08 25.67
C PRO A 147 6.65 16.60 27.11
N THR A 148 5.79 15.69 27.58
CA THR A 148 5.85 15.13 28.94
C THR A 148 6.71 13.87 29.02
N THR A 149 6.94 13.16 27.92
CA THR A 149 7.69 11.91 27.90
C THR A 149 9.15 12.14 27.50
N ASP A 150 9.38 12.86 26.41
CA ASP A 150 10.72 13.23 25.95
C ASP A 150 10.66 14.59 25.23
N TRP A 151 11.03 15.64 25.95
CA TRP A 151 11.04 16.99 25.43
C TRP A 151 12.03 17.18 24.28
N TRP A 152 13.18 16.52 24.35
CA TRP A 152 14.21 16.62 23.30
C TRP A 152 13.70 16.04 21.98
N GLN A 153 13.20 14.81 22.01
CA GLN A 153 12.67 14.14 20.83
C GLN A 153 11.50 14.92 20.21
N PHE A 154 10.59 15.45 21.03
CA PHE A 154 9.48 16.28 20.56
C PHE A 154 9.97 17.53 19.82
N MET A 155 10.89 18.28 20.41
CA MET A 155 11.42 19.52 19.81
C MET A 155 12.15 19.24 18.51
N VAL A 156 12.99 18.20 18.46
CA VAL A 156 13.73 17.82 17.26
C VAL A 156 12.78 17.36 16.14
N SER A 157 11.77 16.57 16.46
CA SER A 157 10.77 16.11 15.48
C SER A 157 9.99 17.29 14.88
N CYS A 158 9.53 18.21 15.71
CA CYS A 158 8.85 19.42 15.25
C CYS A 158 9.77 20.30 14.37
N LEU A 159 11.02 20.45 14.76
CA LEU A 159 12.00 21.24 14.01
C LEU A 159 12.31 20.62 12.65
N LEU A 160 12.51 19.31 12.59
CA LEU A 160 12.70 18.56 11.35
C LEU A 160 11.46 18.64 10.43
N PHE A 161 10.26 18.55 11.00
CA PHE A 161 9.03 18.71 10.23
C PHE A 161 8.92 20.09 9.59
N VAL A 162 9.14 21.16 10.37
CA VAL A 162 9.09 22.53 9.88
C VAL A 162 10.22 22.80 8.85
N ALA A 163 11.43 22.32 9.11
CA ALA A 163 12.55 22.45 8.19
C ALA A 163 12.29 21.73 6.86
N ALA A 164 11.73 20.52 6.90
CA ALA A 164 11.34 19.76 5.72
C ALA A 164 10.24 20.51 4.93
N PHE A 165 9.22 21.02 5.62
CA PHE A 165 8.14 21.77 5.00
C PHE A 165 8.66 23.04 4.29
N ILE A 166 9.48 23.84 4.97
CA ILE A 166 10.09 25.04 4.40
C ILE A 166 11.02 24.68 3.23
N GLY A 167 11.84 23.66 3.38
CA GLY A 167 12.79 23.22 2.36
C GLY A 167 12.12 22.79 1.06
N VAL A 168 11.01 22.05 1.15
CA VAL A 168 10.27 21.59 -0.04
C VAL A 168 9.43 22.73 -0.62
N MET A 169 8.72 23.50 0.22
CA MET A 169 7.75 24.48 -0.25
C MET A 169 8.41 25.79 -0.75
N PHE A 170 9.38 26.32 -0.02
CA PHE A 170 9.98 27.63 -0.32
C PHE A 170 11.32 27.51 -1.06
N ILE A 171 12.18 26.59 -0.65
CA ILE A 171 13.52 26.39 -1.25
C ILE A 171 13.42 25.48 -2.48
N LYS A 172 12.30 24.77 -2.67
CA LYS A 172 12.05 23.83 -3.78
C LYS A 172 13.08 22.70 -3.87
N ILE A 173 13.58 22.24 -2.72
CA ILE A 173 14.45 21.07 -2.65
C ILE A 173 13.67 19.85 -3.14
N ASN A 174 14.32 19.00 -3.94
CA ASN A 174 13.70 17.76 -4.40
C ASN A 174 13.28 16.91 -3.19
N PRO A 175 12.03 16.42 -3.12
CA PRO A 175 11.52 15.64 -1.99
C PRO A 175 12.39 14.43 -1.61
N ILE A 176 12.98 13.75 -2.60
CA ILE A 176 13.88 12.60 -2.35
C ILE A 176 15.12 13.04 -1.59
N ARG A 177 15.74 14.17 -1.96
CA ARG A 177 16.90 14.71 -1.23
C ARG A 177 16.52 15.15 0.17
N MET A 178 15.32 15.72 0.33
CA MET A 178 14.83 16.14 1.65
C MET A 178 14.65 14.93 2.58
N ILE A 179 14.09 13.80 2.08
CA ILE A 179 13.99 12.56 2.86
C ILE A 179 15.38 12.09 3.31
N LEU A 180 16.38 12.11 2.42
CA LEU A 180 17.74 11.72 2.79
C LEU A 180 18.34 12.66 3.84
N TYR A 181 18.15 13.96 3.72
CA TYR A 181 18.63 14.93 4.73
C TYR A 181 17.97 14.72 6.08
N CYS A 182 16.65 14.50 6.11
CA CYS A 182 15.93 14.20 7.34
C CYS A 182 16.37 12.86 7.96
N ALA A 183 16.64 11.84 7.13
CA ALA A 183 17.13 10.54 7.60
C ALA A 183 18.52 10.67 8.26
N VAL A 184 19.47 11.38 7.62
CA VAL A 184 20.79 11.63 8.18
C VAL A 184 20.71 12.49 9.44
N ALA A 185 19.90 13.56 9.41
CA ALA A 185 19.71 14.41 10.60
C ALA A 185 19.08 13.63 11.77
N GLY A 186 18.07 12.79 11.49
CA GLY A 186 17.45 11.94 12.49
C GLY A 186 18.44 10.94 13.11
N LEU A 187 19.29 10.33 12.26
CA LEU A 187 20.31 9.40 12.74
C LEU A 187 21.35 10.08 13.65
N ILE A 188 21.70 11.33 13.40
CA ILE A 188 22.66 12.10 14.22
C ILE A 188 22.02 12.61 15.53
N LEU A 189 20.75 13.00 15.48
CA LEU A 189 20.09 13.68 16.61
C LEU A 189 19.39 12.72 17.57
N PHE A 190 19.05 11.50 17.14
CA PHE A 190 18.36 10.49 17.95
C PHE A 190 19.27 9.31 18.34
N TYR A 191 20.46 9.19 17.77
CA TYR A 191 21.49 8.20 18.11
C TYR A 191 22.72 8.90 18.73
#